data_90fa78d58c8eec5facf4c171cf773940
#
_entry.id   90fa78d58c8eec5facf4c171cf773940
#
_cell.length_a   1.000
_cell.length_b   1.000
_cell.length_c   1.000
_cell.angle_alpha   90.00
_cell.angle_beta   90.00
_cell.angle_gamma   90.00
#
_symmetry.space_group_name_H-M   'P 1'
#
loop_
_entity.id
_entity.type
_entity.pdbx_description
1 polymer ?
#
loop_
_entity_poly.entity_id
_entity_poly.type
_entity_poly.pdbx_seq_one_letter_code
_entity_poly.pdbx_strand_id
1 'polypeptide(L)'
;SPNPVQQVRKAIQYAESKGVVCFCAAGNAGKTREIFYPANYPETIGIGSINKDFDRSNFSCTGTDLDFLAPGNEIFSTVPESWYAILSGTSMANPFAVGIACLLLSYNRENGNKINLMSSQDYRDELKKHCVDVKNKEFAKQKFFEGFGIINPQDLADWISEK
;
A
#
# COMPACT_ATOMS: atom_id res chain seq x y z
N SER A 1 3.80 -6.67 14.16
CA SER A 1 4.08 -6.45 15.59
C SER A 1 3.85 -5.00 15.97
N PRO A 2 3.26 -4.68 17.14
CA PRO A 2 3.15 -3.29 17.60
C PRO A 2 4.51 -2.68 17.97
N ASN A 3 5.52 -3.51 18.23
CA ASN A 3 6.85 -3.06 18.63
C ASN A 3 7.86 -3.22 17.49
N PRO A 4 8.82 -2.27 17.35
CA PRO A 4 9.88 -2.36 16.36
C PRO A 4 10.82 -3.54 16.67
N VAL A 5 11.32 -4.19 15.61
CA VAL A 5 12.33 -5.25 15.70
C VAL A 5 13.53 -4.80 14.87
N GLN A 6 14.62 -4.46 15.55
CA GLN A 6 15.78 -3.85 14.91
C GLN A 6 16.43 -4.72 13.83
N GLN A 7 16.47 -6.05 14.04
CA GLN A 7 17.01 -6.99 13.03
C GLN A 7 16.18 -6.96 11.75
N VAL A 8 14.84 -6.89 11.86
CA VAL A 8 13.93 -6.76 10.70
C VAL A 8 14.20 -5.45 9.98
N ARG A 9 14.30 -4.32 10.72
CA ARG A 9 14.60 -3.02 10.11
C ARG A 9 15.92 -3.02 9.34
N LYS A 10 17.00 -3.58 9.93
CA LYS A 10 18.30 -3.71 9.26
C LYS A 10 18.22 -4.53 7.96
N ALA A 11 17.43 -5.61 7.95
CA ALA A 11 17.23 -6.40 6.75
C ALA A 11 16.47 -5.61 5.66
N ILE A 12 15.47 -4.82 6.04
CA ILE A 12 14.72 -3.94 5.13
C ILE A 12 15.64 -2.85 4.56
N GLN A 13 16.44 -2.19 5.40
CA GLN A 13 17.42 -1.19 4.97
C GLN A 13 18.44 -1.78 3.98
N TYR A 14 18.88 -3.01 4.23
CA TYR A 14 19.77 -3.71 3.31
C TYR A 14 19.05 -3.99 1.97
N ALA A 15 17.81 -4.47 1.99
CA ALA A 15 17.01 -4.70 0.78
C ALA A 15 16.83 -3.40 -0.02
N GLU A 16 16.45 -2.30 0.63
CA GLU A 16 16.29 -0.99 0.00
C GLU A 16 17.61 -0.50 -0.62
N SER A 17 18.75 -0.71 0.06
CA SER A 17 20.08 -0.38 -0.49
C SER A 17 20.44 -1.14 -1.76
N LYS A 18 19.69 -2.20 -2.08
CA LYS A 18 19.79 -3.00 -3.31
C LYS A 18 18.68 -2.69 -4.33
N GLY A 19 17.88 -1.64 -4.11
CA GLY A 19 16.77 -1.27 -4.98
C GLY A 19 15.55 -2.18 -4.82
N VAL A 20 15.42 -2.89 -3.70
CA VAL A 20 14.27 -3.73 -3.37
C VAL A 20 13.38 -2.97 -2.39
N VAL A 21 12.16 -2.64 -2.80
CA VAL A 21 11.17 -1.90 -2.00
C VAL A 21 10.20 -2.87 -1.32
N CYS A 22 9.97 -2.66 -0.02
CA CYS A 22 9.11 -3.50 0.80
C CYS A 22 7.75 -2.82 1.02
N PHE A 23 6.68 -3.42 0.51
CA PHE A 23 5.30 -3.05 0.83
C PHE A 23 4.82 -3.88 2.02
N CYS A 24 4.21 -3.25 3.01
CA CYS A 24 3.87 -3.89 4.27
C CYS A 24 2.43 -3.58 4.70
N ALA A 25 1.71 -4.62 5.10
CA ALA A 25 0.35 -4.48 5.62
C ALA A 25 0.34 -3.70 6.95
N ALA A 26 -0.53 -2.70 7.07
CA ALA A 26 -0.59 -1.78 8.21
C ALA A 26 -1.04 -2.44 9.53
N GLY A 27 -1.79 -3.55 9.45
CA GLY A 27 -2.36 -4.23 10.61
C GLY A 27 -3.88 -4.09 10.73
N ASN A 28 -4.49 -4.97 11.52
CA ASN A 28 -5.94 -5.14 11.59
C ASN A 28 -6.51 -4.90 13.01
N ALA A 29 -5.95 -3.96 13.77
CA ALA A 29 -6.37 -3.66 15.14
C ALA A 29 -7.33 -2.45 15.25
N GLY A 30 -7.79 -1.91 14.12
CA GLY A 30 -8.77 -0.84 14.04
C GLY A 30 -8.18 0.56 14.10
N LYS A 31 -9.06 1.56 13.90
CA LYS A 31 -8.70 2.98 13.74
C LYS A 31 -8.06 3.65 14.96
N THR A 32 -8.12 3.01 16.10
CA THR A 32 -7.52 3.54 17.36
C THR A 32 -6.11 3.02 17.59
N ARG A 33 -5.58 2.22 16.67
CA ARG A 33 -4.23 1.65 16.74
C ARG A 33 -3.39 2.14 15.60
N GLU A 34 -2.19 2.59 15.93
CA GLU A 34 -1.18 2.91 14.92
C GLU A 34 -0.79 1.68 14.12
N ILE A 35 -0.31 1.94 12.90
CA ILE A 35 0.16 0.87 12.01
C ILE A 35 1.28 0.07 12.68
N PHE A 36 1.31 -1.21 12.36
CA PHE A 36 2.26 -2.16 12.94
C PHE A 36 3.58 -2.21 12.16
N TYR A 37 4.64 -2.59 12.86
CA TYR A 37 5.89 -2.94 12.21
C TYR A 37 5.76 -4.29 11.46
N PRO A 38 6.37 -4.37 10.26
CA PRO A 38 7.34 -3.45 9.67
C PRO A 38 6.74 -2.27 8.88
N ALA A 39 5.42 -2.18 8.68
CA ALA A 39 4.79 -1.09 7.91
C ALA A 39 5.08 0.32 8.48
N ASN A 40 5.40 0.41 9.76
CA ASN A 40 5.74 1.66 10.46
C ASN A 40 7.23 2.03 10.38
N TYR A 41 8.00 1.41 9.50
CA TYR A 41 9.36 1.86 9.22
C TYR A 41 9.38 2.81 8.02
N PRO A 42 10.17 3.89 8.06
CA PRO A 42 10.25 4.82 6.93
C PRO A 42 10.82 4.18 5.64
N GLU A 43 11.50 3.06 5.78
CA GLU A 43 12.06 2.28 4.68
C GLU A 43 11.05 1.33 4.01
N THR A 44 9.79 1.31 4.49
CA THR A 44 8.71 0.47 3.91
C THR A 44 7.56 1.33 3.43
N ILE A 45 6.71 0.77 2.57
CA ILE A 45 5.45 1.39 2.16
C ILE A 45 4.31 0.72 2.92
N GLY A 46 3.65 1.46 3.81
CA GLY A 46 2.56 0.99 4.67
C GLY A 46 1.22 1.02 3.95
N ILE A 47 0.55 -0.15 3.85
CA ILE A 47 -0.71 -0.31 3.13
C ILE A 47 -1.86 -0.65 4.08
N GLY A 48 -2.85 0.25 4.12
CA GLY A 48 -4.13 0.04 4.78
C GLY A 48 -5.21 -0.54 3.86
N SER A 49 -6.38 -0.79 4.41
CA SER A 49 -7.49 -1.47 3.71
C SER A 49 -8.71 -0.56 3.53
N ILE A 50 -9.32 -0.62 2.33
CA ILE A 50 -10.66 -0.10 2.06
C ILE A 50 -11.65 -1.24 1.80
N ASN A 51 -12.93 -0.91 1.95
CA ASN A 51 -14.08 -1.74 1.56
C ASN A 51 -14.56 -1.38 0.13
N LYS A 52 -15.60 -2.08 -0.34
CA LYS A 52 -16.23 -1.88 -1.66
C LYS A 52 -16.87 -0.49 -1.84
N ASP A 53 -17.18 0.20 -0.75
CA ASP A 53 -17.78 1.53 -0.77
C ASP A 53 -16.72 2.65 -0.85
N PHE A 54 -15.44 2.28 -0.98
CA PHE A 54 -14.28 3.17 -0.97
C PHE A 54 -14.08 3.90 0.37
N ASP A 55 -14.57 3.30 1.44
CA ASP A 55 -14.30 3.73 2.80
C ASP A 55 -13.19 2.87 3.41
N ARG A 56 -12.43 3.47 4.33
CA ARG A 56 -11.42 2.74 5.08
C ARG A 56 -12.09 1.59 5.86
N SER A 57 -11.55 0.39 5.76
CA SER A 57 -12.04 -0.78 6.51
C SER A 57 -11.93 -0.55 8.02
N ASN A 58 -12.96 -0.91 8.79
CA ASN A 58 -13.00 -0.65 10.24
C ASN A 58 -11.84 -1.30 11.01
N PHE A 59 -11.33 -2.42 10.52
CA PHE A 59 -10.21 -3.13 11.12
C PHE A 59 -8.84 -2.52 10.77
N SER A 60 -8.73 -1.74 9.70
CA SER A 60 -7.43 -1.21 9.25
C SER A 60 -6.82 -0.29 10.31
N CYS A 61 -5.56 -0.51 10.66
CA CYS A 61 -4.80 0.42 11.48
C CYS A 61 -4.60 1.76 10.77
N THR A 62 -4.33 2.80 11.56
CA THR A 62 -4.13 4.18 11.11
C THR A 62 -2.79 4.71 11.63
N GLY A 63 -2.35 5.85 11.16
CA GLY A 63 -1.14 6.50 11.67
C GLY A 63 -0.53 7.46 10.67
N THR A 64 0.37 8.31 11.13
CA THR A 64 1.09 9.29 10.30
C THR A 64 1.98 8.65 9.26
N ASP A 65 2.44 7.42 9.53
CA ASP A 65 3.32 6.65 8.66
C ASP A 65 2.55 5.67 7.73
N LEU A 66 1.20 5.74 7.75
CA LEU A 66 0.38 5.08 6.74
C LEU A 66 0.60 5.78 5.39
N ASP A 67 0.95 5.00 4.36
CA ASP A 67 1.20 5.58 3.04
C ASP A 67 -0.04 5.54 2.15
N PHE A 68 -0.63 4.37 1.94
CA PHE A 68 -1.73 4.22 0.98
C PHE A 68 -2.81 3.28 1.50
N LEU A 69 -3.96 3.36 0.85
CA LEU A 69 -5.06 2.42 1.01
C LEU A 69 -5.28 1.63 -0.29
N ALA A 70 -5.70 0.37 -0.15
CA ALA A 70 -6.04 -0.50 -1.27
C ALA A 70 -7.20 -1.44 -0.88
N PRO A 71 -7.91 -2.05 -1.86
CA PRO A 71 -8.97 -3.01 -1.58
C PRO A 71 -8.50 -4.19 -0.74
N GLY A 72 -9.11 -4.40 0.42
CA GLY A 72 -8.71 -5.47 1.35
C GLY A 72 -9.86 -6.03 2.18
N ASN A 73 -11.11 -5.63 1.90
CA ASN A 73 -12.30 -6.16 2.56
C ASN A 73 -13.08 -7.05 1.59
N GLU A 74 -13.43 -8.27 2.01
CA GLU A 74 -14.18 -9.26 1.23
C GLU A 74 -13.52 -9.61 -0.13
N ILE A 75 -12.22 -9.86 -0.11
CA ILE A 75 -11.44 -10.18 -1.32
C ILE A 75 -11.54 -11.68 -1.62
N PHE A 76 -12.11 -12.02 -2.78
CA PHE A 76 -12.14 -13.37 -3.29
C PHE A 76 -10.80 -13.72 -3.94
N SER A 77 -10.16 -14.79 -3.47
CA SER A 77 -8.86 -15.20 -3.98
C SER A 77 -8.60 -16.70 -3.72
N THR A 78 -7.51 -17.19 -4.27
CA THR A 78 -7.05 -18.56 -4.07
C THR A 78 -6.53 -18.78 -2.65
N VAL A 79 -6.75 -19.98 -2.13
CA VAL A 79 -6.18 -20.46 -0.86
C VAL A 79 -5.52 -21.84 -1.08
N PRO A 80 -4.72 -22.36 -0.14
CA PRO A 80 -4.11 -23.68 -0.28
C PRO A 80 -5.10 -24.77 -0.68
N GLU A 81 -4.59 -25.89 -1.24
CA GLU A 81 -5.36 -27.07 -1.65
C GLU A 81 -6.33 -26.83 -2.84
N SER A 82 -6.01 -25.88 -3.72
CA SER A 82 -6.80 -25.55 -4.94
C SER A 82 -8.22 -25.04 -4.65
N TRP A 83 -8.43 -24.42 -3.48
CA TRP A 83 -9.68 -23.80 -3.09
C TRP A 83 -9.68 -22.27 -3.29
N TYR A 84 -10.84 -21.70 -3.10
CA TYR A 84 -11.07 -20.26 -3.09
C TYR A 84 -11.75 -19.85 -1.79
N ALA A 85 -11.42 -18.65 -1.31
CA ALA A 85 -12.06 -18.08 -0.13
C ALA A 85 -12.23 -16.56 -0.29
N ILE A 86 -13.17 -16.00 0.49
CA ILE A 86 -13.30 -14.56 0.67
C ILE A 86 -12.66 -14.21 2.00
N LEU A 87 -11.61 -13.37 1.95
CA LEU A 87 -10.86 -12.96 3.13
C LEU A 87 -10.81 -11.44 3.23
N SER A 88 -10.67 -10.94 4.45
CA SER A 88 -10.54 -9.50 4.74
C SER A 88 -9.31 -9.24 5.60
N GLY A 89 -8.58 -8.17 5.25
CA GLY A 89 -7.39 -7.74 5.99
C GLY A 89 -6.51 -6.81 5.18
N THR A 90 -5.65 -6.07 5.86
CA THR A 90 -4.57 -5.31 5.20
C THR A 90 -3.59 -6.24 4.47
N SER A 91 -3.57 -7.53 4.82
CA SER A 91 -2.84 -8.57 4.08
C SER A 91 -3.40 -8.84 2.68
N MET A 92 -4.69 -8.56 2.44
CA MET A 92 -5.32 -8.64 1.11
C MET A 92 -5.13 -7.34 0.33
N ALA A 93 -5.10 -6.20 1.01
CA ALA A 93 -4.83 -4.90 0.40
C ALA A 93 -3.38 -4.78 -0.10
N ASN A 94 -2.42 -5.30 0.66
CA ASN A 94 -1.00 -5.16 0.37
C ASN A 94 -0.59 -5.73 -1.02
N PRO A 95 -0.92 -6.98 -1.40
CA PRO A 95 -0.56 -7.51 -2.71
C PRO A 95 -1.24 -6.77 -3.88
N PHE A 96 -2.40 -6.15 -3.66
CA PHE A 96 -3.03 -5.28 -4.65
C PHE A 96 -2.15 -4.06 -4.96
N ALA A 97 -1.67 -3.37 -3.92
CA ALA A 97 -0.74 -2.25 -4.07
C ALA A 97 0.59 -2.67 -4.74
N VAL A 98 1.13 -3.84 -4.37
CA VAL A 98 2.32 -4.42 -5.01
C VAL A 98 2.09 -4.67 -6.50
N GLY A 99 0.93 -5.21 -6.88
CA GLY A 99 0.56 -5.44 -8.27
C GLY A 99 0.60 -4.15 -9.10
N ILE A 100 0.02 -3.06 -8.58
CA ILE A 100 0.05 -1.74 -9.22
C ILE A 100 1.50 -1.22 -9.33
N ALA A 101 2.30 -1.35 -8.29
CA ALA A 101 3.71 -0.94 -8.31
C ALA A 101 4.53 -1.74 -9.35
N CYS A 102 4.24 -3.04 -9.51
CA CYS A 102 4.86 -3.86 -10.55
C CYS A 102 4.46 -3.43 -11.96
N LEU A 103 3.20 -3.05 -12.19
CA LEU A 103 2.75 -2.50 -13.47
C LEU A 103 3.46 -1.18 -13.79
N LEU A 104 3.57 -0.28 -12.81
CA LEU A 104 4.31 0.96 -12.94
C LEU A 104 5.79 0.72 -13.29
N LEU A 105 6.42 -0.23 -12.60
CA LEU A 105 7.82 -0.59 -12.87
C LEU A 105 8.01 -1.19 -14.27
N SER A 106 7.10 -2.07 -14.70
CA SER A 106 7.13 -2.67 -16.04
C SER A 106 7.02 -1.59 -17.12
N TYR A 107 6.02 -0.72 -16.99
CA TYR A 107 5.84 0.42 -17.87
C TYR A 107 7.09 1.30 -17.94
N ASN A 108 7.65 1.65 -16.78
CA ASN A 108 8.85 2.49 -16.72
C ASN A 108 10.05 1.86 -17.46
N ARG A 109 10.24 0.55 -17.30
CA ARG A 109 11.32 -0.19 -17.99
C ARG A 109 11.13 -0.20 -19.52
N GLU A 110 9.90 -0.42 -19.97
CA GLU A 110 9.57 -0.43 -21.41
C GLU A 110 9.73 0.95 -22.06
N ASN A 111 9.59 2.03 -21.28
CA ASN A 111 9.70 3.41 -21.73
C ASN A 111 11.05 4.09 -21.40
N GLY A 112 12.08 3.30 -21.16
CA GLY A 112 13.47 3.79 -21.02
C GLY A 112 13.82 4.31 -19.61
N ASN A 113 13.14 3.83 -18.57
CA ASN A 113 13.42 4.17 -17.15
C ASN A 113 13.41 5.69 -16.87
N LYS A 114 12.40 6.39 -17.38
CA LYS A 114 12.25 7.84 -17.20
C LYS A 114 11.87 8.26 -15.79
N ILE A 115 11.31 7.33 -15.00
CA ILE A 115 10.92 7.56 -13.61
C ILE A 115 11.95 6.88 -12.71
N ASN A 116 12.44 7.58 -11.69
CA ASN A 116 13.27 6.94 -10.68
C ASN A 116 12.39 6.09 -9.75
N LEU A 117 12.65 4.79 -9.66
CA LEU A 117 11.90 3.82 -8.83
C LEU A 117 12.88 2.89 -8.10
N MET A 118 13.82 3.50 -7.35
CA MET A 118 14.91 2.77 -6.68
C MET A 118 14.74 2.66 -5.17
N SER A 119 13.84 3.45 -4.59
CA SER A 119 13.60 3.51 -3.13
C SER A 119 12.12 3.55 -2.79
N SER A 120 11.79 3.29 -1.53
CA SER A 120 10.41 3.45 -1.01
C SER A 120 9.90 4.87 -1.21
N GLN A 121 10.77 5.88 -1.08
CA GLN A 121 10.40 7.27 -1.30
C GLN A 121 10.05 7.56 -2.76
N ASP A 122 10.79 7.02 -3.73
CA ASP A 122 10.49 7.19 -5.15
C ASP A 122 9.10 6.63 -5.51
N TYR A 123 8.77 5.44 -4.99
CA TYR A 123 7.43 4.85 -5.16
C TYR A 123 6.33 5.67 -4.48
N ARG A 124 6.58 6.20 -3.26
CA ARG A 124 5.62 7.12 -2.62
C ARG A 124 5.35 8.34 -3.48
N ASP A 125 6.41 8.96 -3.98
CA ASP A 125 6.34 10.18 -4.78
C ASP A 125 5.63 9.97 -6.12
N GLU A 126 5.72 8.78 -6.69
CA GLU A 126 5.00 8.46 -7.92
C GLU A 126 3.56 8.04 -7.63
N LEU A 127 3.34 7.04 -6.76
CA LEU A 127 2.01 6.49 -6.50
C LEU A 127 1.03 7.52 -5.92
N LYS A 128 1.50 8.47 -5.11
CA LYS A 128 0.63 9.52 -4.55
C LYS A 128 -0.03 10.42 -5.62
N LYS A 129 0.54 10.49 -6.82
CA LYS A 129 -0.03 11.25 -7.95
C LYS A 129 -1.30 10.58 -8.50
N HIS A 130 -1.45 9.28 -8.25
CA HIS A 130 -2.51 8.42 -8.74
C HIS A 130 -3.44 7.95 -7.62
N CYS A 131 -3.63 8.78 -6.59
CA CYS A 131 -4.50 8.48 -5.47
C CYS A 131 -5.77 9.30 -5.49
N VAL A 132 -6.83 8.72 -4.93
CA VAL A 132 -8.10 9.40 -4.67
C VAL A 132 -8.43 9.34 -3.18
N ASP A 133 -9.18 10.33 -2.69
CA ASP A 133 -9.62 10.39 -1.28
C ASP A 133 -10.63 9.27 -0.97
N VAL A 134 -10.69 8.85 0.29
CA VAL A 134 -11.79 8.01 0.76
C VAL A 134 -13.14 8.74 0.66
N LYS A 135 -14.23 8.00 0.47
CA LYS A 135 -15.57 8.61 0.35
C LYS A 135 -16.10 9.19 1.66
N ASN A 136 -15.72 8.61 2.80
CA ASN A 136 -16.16 9.12 4.10
C ASN A 136 -15.50 10.48 4.38
N LYS A 137 -16.30 11.54 4.35
CA LYS A 137 -15.84 12.92 4.55
C LYS A 137 -15.20 13.19 5.92
N GLU A 138 -15.50 12.36 6.93
CA GLU A 138 -14.87 12.45 8.25
C GLU A 138 -13.37 12.14 8.18
N PHE A 139 -12.96 11.25 7.27
CA PHE A 139 -11.57 10.77 7.16
C PHE A 139 -10.85 11.29 5.92
N ALA A 140 -11.59 11.76 4.92
CA ALA A 140 -11.01 12.26 3.69
C ALA A 140 -10.03 13.41 3.92
N LYS A 141 -8.89 13.37 3.23
CA LYS A 141 -7.79 14.36 3.34
C LYS A 141 -7.10 14.40 4.70
N GLN A 142 -7.33 13.40 5.55
CA GLN A 142 -6.63 13.26 6.81
C GLN A 142 -5.55 12.18 6.72
N LYS A 143 -4.30 12.60 6.55
CA LYS A 143 -3.14 11.69 6.40
C LYS A 143 -3.11 10.58 7.46
N PHE A 144 -3.53 10.86 8.69
CA PHE A 144 -3.59 9.87 9.77
C PHE A 144 -4.52 8.69 9.46
N PHE A 145 -5.60 8.91 8.71
CA PHE A 145 -6.62 7.89 8.41
C PHE A 145 -6.48 7.25 7.04
N GLU A 146 -5.98 7.97 6.05
CA GLU A 146 -5.93 7.50 4.65
C GLU A 146 -4.53 7.53 4.02
N GLY A 147 -3.52 8.02 4.72
CA GLY A 147 -2.20 8.19 4.12
C GLY A 147 -2.23 9.24 3.00
N PHE A 148 -1.77 8.86 1.83
CA PHE A 148 -1.90 9.65 0.59
C PHE A 148 -3.21 9.37 -0.16
N GLY A 149 -4.02 8.45 0.33
CA GLY A 149 -5.30 8.06 -0.26
C GLY A 149 -5.32 6.63 -0.82
N ILE A 150 -6.37 6.35 -1.57
CA ILE A 150 -6.60 5.06 -2.23
C ILE A 150 -5.83 5.05 -3.55
N ILE A 151 -4.95 4.09 -3.75
CA ILE A 151 -4.27 3.91 -5.04
C ILE A 151 -5.31 3.60 -6.12
N ASN A 152 -5.40 4.45 -7.15
CA ASN A 152 -6.35 4.31 -8.24
C ASN A 152 -5.67 3.71 -9.49
N PRO A 153 -5.91 2.42 -9.80
CA PRO A 153 -5.30 1.78 -10.96
C PRO A 153 -5.79 2.35 -12.29
N GLN A 154 -7.01 2.92 -12.34
CA GLN A 154 -7.55 3.52 -13.57
C GLN A 154 -6.79 4.81 -13.90
N ASP A 155 -6.56 5.68 -12.92
CA ASP A 155 -5.78 6.90 -13.10
C ASP A 155 -4.36 6.61 -13.60
N LEU A 156 -3.72 5.58 -13.04
CA LEU A 156 -2.42 5.11 -13.51
C LEU A 156 -2.49 4.57 -14.95
N ALA A 157 -3.53 3.81 -15.30
CA ALA A 157 -3.70 3.26 -16.63
C ALA A 157 -3.96 4.36 -17.67
N ASP A 158 -4.77 5.37 -17.33
CA ASP A 158 -5.06 6.52 -18.18
C ASP A 158 -3.77 7.33 -18.41
N TRP A 159 -3.02 7.63 -17.36
CA TRP A 159 -1.71 8.28 -17.46
C TRP A 159 -0.70 7.51 -18.33
N ILE A 160 -0.68 6.17 -18.23
CA ILE A 160 0.16 5.31 -19.07
C ILE A 160 -0.25 5.42 -20.56
N SER A 161 -1.55 5.47 -20.85
CA SER A 161 -2.06 5.50 -22.22
C SER A 161 -1.88 6.86 -22.92
N GLU A 162 -1.66 7.93 -22.17
CA GLU A 162 -1.42 9.28 -22.68
C GLU A 162 0.06 9.56 -23.04
N LYS A 163 0.97 8.63 -22.74
CA LYS A 163 2.43 8.76 -22.97
C LYS A 163 2.92 7.99 -24.17
#